data_077a41077a705d6c1816ced8b1e85b98
#
_entry.id   077a41077a705d6c1816ced8b1e85b98
#
_cell.length_a   1.000
_cell.length_b   1.000
_cell.length_c   1.000
_cell.angle_alpha   90.00
_cell.angle_beta   90.00
_cell.angle_gamma   90.00
#
_symmetry.space_group_name_H-M   'P 1'
#
loop_
_entity.id
_entity.type
_entity.pdbx_description
1 polymer ?
#
loop_
_entity_poly.entity_id
_entity_poly.type
_entity_poly.pdbx_seq_one_letter_code
_entity_poly.pdbx_strand_id
1 'polypeptide(L)'
;MTSRIEWLRGTLLATSLAFVMTSPVLAESPVLPNTVPAEFKVTDFLLDNGMEVVVIPDHRAPIVTHMVWYKIGSADEPPGKSGIAHFFEHLMFKATTNHAAGEFDRAVSDIGGSNNAFTSYDYTAFHETVAPSALELMMSFEADRMRNLILTDDVIKTERDVILEERRSRIDNSPEAVLDEEVDATLWQNQPYRIPVIGWMQEMQQLNRVDATAFYDKYYRPNNAVLIVAGDVEPDTVRALAEKTYGKVARGPDLPPRIRPVEPEQNTKRTVTLSDARVSVPSFSTQWVVPSYHSGKPGEAEALDLLAEILGGGNRSRLYQALVVQQGIASSAGAFFQGTMLDDTNFTVYGAPRGDARISDVEAAVDAEVVRIVKDGVTPSELEKAKDRYVRSMIFARDKQDSMANIYGSTLATGGNVQDVQQWTDRIRKVTADEVKAVAARYLVLARSTTGYLLPQQQAGN
;
A
#
# COMPACT_ATOMS: atom_id res chain seq x y z
N MET A 1 -17.81 -5.82 57.97
CA MET A 1 -17.47 -7.17 58.48
C MET A 1 -16.12 -7.47 57.83
N THR A 2 -15.03 -7.07 58.36
CA THR A 2 -14.07 -7.51 59.42
C THR A 2 -13.69 -8.98 59.35
N SER A 3 -12.42 -9.27 58.93
CA SER A 3 -11.39 -10.04 59.69
C SER A 3 -10.17 -10.18 58.74
N ARG A 4 -9.03 -9.58 59.06
CA ARG A 4 -7.87 -9.88 59.94
C ARG A 4 -7.02 -11.04 59.39
N ILE A 5 -5.94 -10.78 58.78
CA ILE A 5 -4.47 -10.83 59.07
C ILE A 5 -4.05 -11.79 60.17
N GLU A 6 -3.18 -12.75 59.85
CA GLU A 6 -2.18 -13.23 60.82
C GLU A 6 -0.83 -13.53 60.14
N TRP A 7 0.22 -13.07 60.82
CA TRP A 7 1.64 -13.16 60.55
C TRP A 7 2.23 -14.50 61.02
N LEU A 8 3.12 -15.10 60.27
CA LEU A 8 4.06 -16.09 60.84
C LEU A 8 5.49 -15.78 60.36
N ARG A 9 6.31 -15.48 61.38
CA ARG A 9 7.77 -15.34 61.31
C ARG A 9 8.40 -16.73 61.20
N GLY A 10 9.33 -16.91 60.30
CA GLY A 10 10.16 -18.13 60.23
C GLY A 10 11.60 -17.77 59.86
N THR A 11 12.44 -18.14 60.71
CA THR A 11 13.85 -18.05 60.96
C THR A 11 14.79 -18.12 59.73
N LEU A 12 15.82 -17.23 59.72
CA LEU A 12 17.00 -17.27 58.85
C LEU A 12 17.86 -18.52 59.11
N LEU A 13 18.18 -19.27 58.08
CA LEU A 13 19.34 -20.14 57.99
C LEU A 13 20.22 -19.65 56.84
N ALA A 14 21.39 -19.17 57.17
CA ALA A 14 22.41 -18.76 56.22
C ALA A 14 23.14 -20.03 55.69
N THR A 15 22.94 -20.34 54.43
CA THR A 15 23.74 -21.30 53.71
C THR A 15 24.56 -20.56 52.66
N SER A 16 25.89 -20.57 52.81
CA SER A 16 26.87 -20.02 51.88
C SER A 16 26.88 -20.86 50.62
N LEU A 17 26.33 -20.31 49.52
CA LEU A 17 26.49 -20.92 48.17
C LEU A 17 27.67 -20.23 47.46
N ALA A 18 28.70 -20.99 47.18
CA ALA A 18 29.81 -20.60 46.33
C ALA A 18 29.31 -20.34 44.91
N PHE A 19 29.43 -19.07 44.44
CA PHE A 19 29.14 -18.70 43.09
C PHE A 19 30.29 -19.17 42.17
N VAL A 20 30.08 -20.23 41.42
CA VAL A 20 30.92 -20.60 40.29
C VAL A 20 30.53 -19.65 39.14
N MET A 21 31.41 -18.70 38.82
CA MET A 21 31.27 -17.87 37.61
C MET A 21 31.47 -18.75 36.38
N THR A 22 30.40 -19.18 35.77
CA THR A 22 30.43 -19.70 34.40
C THR A 22 30.35 -18.52 33.46
N SER A 23 31.41 -18.32 32.65
CA SER A 23 31.40 -17.36 31.53
C SER A 23 30.19 -17.60 30.64
N PRO A 24 29.46 -16.54 30.21
CA PRO A 24 28.39 -16.76 29.24
C PRO A 24 28.99 -17.25 27.92
N VAL A 25 28.69 -18.47 27.57
CA VAL A 25 28.84 -18.93 26.19
C VAL A 25 27.90 -18.06 25.36
N LEU A 26 28.48 -17.19 24.53
CA LEU A 26 27.74 -16.49 23.48
C LEU A 26 27.16 -17.58 22.58
N ALA A 27 25.88 -17.87 22.73
CA ALA A 27 25.16 -18.70 21.79
C ALA A 27 25.25 -18.01 20.42
N GLU A 28 25.98 -18.63 19.50
CA GLU A 28 25.91 -18.25 18.09
C GLU A 28 24.44 -18.30 17.68
N SER A 29 23.94 -17.17 17.18
CA SER A 29 22.60 -17.11 16.59
C SER A 29 22.50 -18.20 15.54
N PRO A 30 21.43 -19.02 15.55
CA PRO A 30 21.28 -20.06 14.54
C PRO A 30 21.32 -19.40 13.17
N VAL A 31 22.32 -19.76 12.38
CA VAL A 31 22.35 -19.43 10.95
C VAL A 31 21.21 -20.24 10.35
N LEU A 32 20.09 -19.55 10.10
CA LEU A 32 18.99 -20.14 9.33
C LEU A 32 19.57 -20.60 7.99
N PRO A 33 19.25 -21.82 7.55
CA PRO A 33 19.74 -22.31 6.28
C PRO A 33 19.36 -21.33 5.18
N ASN A 34 20.31 -21.02 4.30
CA ASN A 34 20.16 -20.15 3.11
C ASN A 34 19.32 -20.82 2.01
N THR A 35 18.42 -21.73 2.37
CA THR A 35 17.44 -22.28 1.45
C THR A 35 16.33 -21.26 1.32
N VAL A 36 16.41 -20.42 0.28
CA VAL A 36 15.25 -19.72 -0.26
C VAL A 36 14.18 -20.81 -0.46
N PRO A 37 12.98 -20.67 0.13
CA PRO A 37 11.90 -21.63 -0.14
C PRO A 37 11.73 -21.78 -1.65
N ALA A 38 11.38 -22.98 -2.11
CA ALA A 38 11.21 -23.27 -3.53
C ALA A 38 10.40 -22.14 -4.19
N GLU A 39 10.95 -21.56 -5.24
CA GLU A 39 10.24 -20.54 -6.03
C GLU A 39 8.89 -21.12 -6.44
N PHE A 40 7.80 -20.43 -6.08
CA PHE A 40 6.50 -20.79 -6.61
C PHE A 40 6.59 -20.72 -8.14
N LYS A 41 6.23 -21.82 -8.80
CA LYS A 41 6.19 -21.83 -10.27
C LYS A 41 4.98 -21.02 -10.72
N VAL A 42 5.15 -19.72 -10.78
CA VAL A 42 4.12 -18.81 -11.30
C VAL A 42 3.93 -19.10 -12.79
N THR A 43 2.68 -19.20 -13.21
CA THR A 43 2.29 -19.39 -14.60
C THR A 43 1.43 -18.22 -15.03
N ASP A 44 1.73 -17.63 -16.17
CA ASP A 44 0.94 -16.55 -16.78
C ASP A 44 0.53 -16.90 -18.19
N PHE A 45 -0.65 -16.44 -18.60
CA PHE A 45 -1.19 -16.63 -19.93
C PHE A 45 -2.28 -15.60 -20.26
N LEU A 46 -2.60 -15.45 -21.53
CA LEU A 46 -3.71 -14.63 -22.00
C LEU A 46 -4.87 -15.51 -22.43
N LEU A 47 -6.10 -15.07 -22.10
CA LEU A 47 -7.34 -15.59 -22.70
C LEU A 47 -7.54 -14.96 -24.09
N ASP A 48 -8.34 -15.60 -24.93
CA ASP A 48 -8.65 -15.12 -26.30
C ASP A 48 -9.26 -13.69 -26.31
N ASN A 49 -9.99 -13.32 -25.25
CA ASN A 49 -10.56 -12.00 -25.09
C ASN A 49 -9.56 -10.94 -24.54
N GLY A 50 -8.30 -11.34 -24.33
CA GLY A 50 -7.22 -10.47 -23.91
C GLY A 50 -7.10 -10.26 -22.38
N MET A 51 -7.83 -11.01 -21.56
CA MET A 51 -7.62 -11.02 -20.10
C MET A 51 -6.31 -11.73 -19.77
N GLU A 52 -5.46 -11.07 -19.02
CA GLU A 52 -4.23 -11.64 -18.48
C GLU A 52 -4.55 -12.46 -17.24
N VAL A 53 -3.99 -13.67 -17.14
CA VAL A 53 -4.21 -14.58 -16.01
C VAL A 53 -2.86 -14.96 -15.42
N VAL A 54 -2.73 -14.81 -14.10
CA VAL A 54 -1.55 -15.24 -13.33
C VAL A 54 -1.97 -16.25 -12.28
N VAL A 55 -1.31 -17.39 -12.25
CA VAL A 55 -1.57 -18.46 -11.29
C VAL A 55 -0.33 -18.67 -10.42
N ILE A 56 -0.54 -18.64 -9.11
CA ILE A 56 0.49 -18.79 -8.09
C ILE A 56 0.12 -20.01 -7.22
N PRO A 57 0.53 -21.23 -7.61
CA PRO A 57 0.22 -22.44 -6.85
C PRO A 57 0.88 -22.41 -5.47
N ASP A 58 0.09 -22.67 -4.42
CA ASP A 58 0.55 -22.81 -3.05
C ASP A 58 -0.34 -23.82 -2.30
N HIS A 59 0.13 -25.05 -2.17
CA HIS A 59 -0.61 -26.17 -1.58
C HIS A 59 -0.43 -26.32 -0.07
N ARG A 60 0.13 -25.31 0.62
CA ARG A 60 0.38 -25.39 2.07
C ARG A 60 -0.89 -25.29 2.91
N ALA A 61 -1.94 -24.66 2.37
CA ALA A 61 -3.25 -24.55 3.01
C ALA A 61 -4.36 -24.74 1.97
N PRO A 62 -5.49 -25.38 2.33
CA PRO A 62 -6.61 -25.62 1.40
C PRO A 62 -7.48 -24.37 1.21
N ILE A 63 -6.87 -23.29 0.80
CA ILE A 63 -7.53 -22.01 0.49
C ILE A 63 -7.03 -21.45 -0.84
N VAL A 64 -7.83 -20.62 -1.46
CA VAL A 64 -7.47 -19.89 -2.68
C VAL A 64 -7.88 -18.42 -2.54
N THR A 65 -6.97 -17.54 -2.90
CA THR A 65 -7.23 -16.11 -3.11
C THR A 65 -7.40 -15.88 -4.59
N HIS A 66 -8.56 -15.37 -4.95
CA HIS A 66 -8.95 -15.00 -6.30
C HIS A 66 -9.04 -13.48 -6.37
N MET A 67 -8.40 -12.83 -7.34
CA MET A 67 -8.40 -11.36 -7.48
C MET A 67 -8.61 -10.97 -8.94
N VAL A 68 -9.45 -9.97 -9.16
CA VAL A 68 -9.60 -9.30 -10.46
C VAL A 68 -9.13 -7.86 -10.32
N TRP A 69 -8.09 -7.51 -11.07
CA TRP A 69 -7.48 -6.17 -11.10
C TRP A 69 -7.86 -5.48 -12.39
N TYR A 70 -8.55 -4.35 -12.29
CA TYR A 70 -8.82 -3.50 -13.44
C TYR A 70 -7.74 -2.42 -13.52
N LYS A 71 -7.14 -2.25 -14.71
CA LYS A 71 -6.09 -1.26 -14.99
C LYS A 71 -6.72 0.14 -15.15
N ILE A 72 -7.43 0.57 -14.10
CA ILE A 72 -8.12 1.86 -14.01
C ILE A 72 -8.24 2.28 -12.54
N GLY A 73 -7.78 3.47 -12.19
CA GLY A 73 -7.88 4.04 -10.87
C GLY A 73 -8.28 5.52 -10.90
N SER A 74 -8.17 6.20 -9.76
CA SER A 74 -8.62 7.59 -9.64
C SER A 74 -7.83 8.57 -10.53
N ALA A 75 -6.58 8.26 -10.84
CA ALA A 75 -5.77 9.12 -11.71
C ALA A 75 -6.18 9.10 -13.20
N ASP A 76 -7.09 8.22 -13.60
CA ASP A 76 -7.62 8.12 -14.96
C ASP A 76 -9.02 8.71 -15.09
N GLU A 77 -9.53 9.31 -14.05
CA GLU A 77 -10.88 9.90 -13.99
C GLU A 77 -11.00 11.12 -14.90
N PRO A 78 -12.14 11.30 -15.56
CA PRO A 78 -12.38 12.52 -16.32
C PRO A 78 -12.38 13.76 -15.41
N PRO A 79 -11.86 14.92 -15.86
CA PRO A 79 -11.93 16.16 -15.10
C PRO A 79 -13.37 16.48 -14.65
N GLY A 80 -13.53 16.87 -13.38
CA GLY A 80 -14.84 17.17 -12.79
C GLY A 80 -15.65 15.95 -12.37
N LYS A 81 -15.05 14.75 -12.37
CA LYS A 81 -15.69 13.48 -12.01
C LYS A 81 -14.85 12.69 -10.99
N SER A 82 -14.11 13.40 -10.14
CA SER A 82 -13.27 12.73 -9.14
C SER A 82 -14.10 11.87 -8.19
N GLY A 83 -13.52 10.75 -7.80
CA GLY A 83 -14.16 9.72 -7.00
C GLY A 83 -15.00 8.72 -7.79
N ILE A 84 -15.09 8.82 -9.13
CA ILE A 84 -15.91 7.90 -9.91
C ILE A 84 -15.32 6.48 -9.91
N ALA A 85 -13.99 6.31 -9.81
CA ALA A 85 -13.36 5.00 -9.72
C ALA A 85 -13.73 4.32 -8.41
N HIS A 86 -13.63 5.02 -7.28
CA HIS A 86 -14.05 4.54 -5.97
C HIS A 86 -15.57 4.33 -5.90
N PHE A 87 -16.36 5.25 -6.45
CA PHE A 87 -17.80 5.06 -6.56
C PHE A 87 -18.15 3.79 -7.33
N PHE A 88 -17.39 3.51 -8.39
CA PHE A 88 -17.64 2.31 -9.18
C PHE A 88 -17.21 1.03 -8.45
N GLU A 89 -16.21 1.06 -7.60
CA GLU A 89 -15.90 -0.04 -6.67
C GLU A 89 -17.15 -0.45 -5.88
N HIS A 90 -17.86 0.51 -5.28
CA HIS A 90 -19.11 0.27 -4.55
C HIS A 90 -20.24 -0.25 -5.44
N LEU A 91 -20.37 0.26 -6.65
CA LEU A 91 -21.41 -0.14 -7.59
C LEU A 91 -21.24 -1.60 -8.06
N MET A 92 -20.03 -2.13 -8.07
CA MET A 92 -19.75 -3.52 -8.44
C MET A 92 -20.37 -4.55 -7.48
N PHE A 93 -20.75 -4.15 -6.26
CA PHE A 93 -21.46 -5.01 -5.30
C PHE A 93 -22.97 -4.99 -5.45
N LYS A 94 -23.51 -4.34 -6.50
CA LYS A 94 -24.96 -4.24 -6.74
C LYS A 94 -25.45 -5.40 -7.61
N ALA A 95 -26.78 -5.43 -7.86
CA ALA A 95 -27.40 -6.47 -8.66
C ALA A 95 -26.86 -6.51 -10.10
N THR A 96 -26.84 -7.70 -10.65
CA THR A 96 -26.65 -7.94 -12.08
C THR A 96 -27.96 -8.46 -12.70
N THR A 97 -27.95 -8.67 -14.00
CA THR A 97 -29.10 -9.31 -14.69
C THR A 97 -29.34 -10.77 -14.25
N ASN A 98 -28.32 -11.42 -13.68
CA ASN A 98 -28.36 -12.83 -13.30
C ASN A 98 -28.43 -13.04 -11.79
N HIS A 99 -28.01 -12.04 -10.98
CA HIS A 99 -27.89 -12.15 -9.54
C HIS A 99 -28.51 -10.94 -8.83
N ALA A 100 -29.27 -11.21 -7.77
CA ALA A 100 -29.86 -10.17 -6.94
C ALA A 100 -28.80 -9.44 -6.10
N ALA A 101 -29.09 -8.20 -5.68
CA ALA A 101 -28.22 -7.45 -4.79
C ALA A 101 -27.91 -8.23 -3.49
N GLY A 102 -26.63 -8.30 -3.10
CA GLY A 102 -26.14 -9.02 -1.93
C GLY A 102 -26.16 -10.54 -2.05
N GLU A 103 -26.49 -11.11 -3.22
CA GLU A 103 -26.45 -12.56 -3.44
C GLU A 103 -25.00 -13.07 -3.43
N PHE A 104 -24.08 -12.34 -4.04
CA PHE A 104 -22.67 -12.67 -4.03
C PHE A 104 -22.09 -12.66 -2.61
N ASP A 105 -22.34 -11.63 -1.83
CA ASP A 105 -21.86 -11.53 -0.43
C ASP A 105 -22.40 -12.67 0.43
N ARG A 106 -23.69 -13.02 0.25
CA ARG A 106 -24.27 -14.18 0.93
C ARG A 106 -23.61 -15.50 0.50
N ALA A 107 -23.39 -15.69 -0.80
CA ALA A 107 -22.74 -16.89 -1.31
C ALA A 107 -21.32 -17.06 -0.75
N VAL A 108 -20.55 -15.97 -0.65
CA VAL A 108 -19.22 -15.98 -0.03
C VAL A 108 -19.32 -16.28 1.47
N SER A 109 -20.26 -15.66 2.17
CA SER A 109 -20.47 -15.85 3.62
C SER A 109 -20.90 -17.26 3.96
N ASP A 110 -21.82 -17.83 3.17
CA ASP A 110 -22.38 -19.19 3.38
C ASP A 110 -21.31 -20.29 3.28
N ILE A 111 -20.24 -20.05 2.51
CA ILE A 111 -19.11 -20.98 2.37
C ILE A 111 -17.95 -20.67 3.31
N GLY A 112 -18.12 -19.68 4.23
CA GLY A 112 -17.08 -19.26 5.18
C GLY A 112 -15.92 -18.52 4.51
N GLY A 113 -16.12 -17.94 3.34
CA GLY A 113 -15.16 -17.10 2.64
C GLY A 113 -15.19 -15.65 3.12
N SER A 114 -14.33 -14.84 2.51
CA SER A 114 -14.32 -13.39 2.65
C SER A 114 -14.15 -12.74 1.30
N ASN A 115 -14.76 -11.58 1.09
CA ASN A 115 -14.58 -10.73 -0.09
C ASN A 115 -14.36 -9.29 0.32
N ASN A 116 -13.64 -8.55 -0.52
CA ASN A 116 -13.46 -7.12 -0.38
C ASN A 116 -13.01 -6.51 -1.71
N ALA A 117 -12.87 -5.18 -1.74
CA ALA A 117 -12.32 -4.45 -2.86
C ALA A 117 -11.50 -3.25 -2.37
N PHE A 118 -10.73 -2.65 -3.26
CA PHE A 118 -10.03 -1.41 -3.01
C PHE A 118 -9.72 -0.68 -4.32
N THR A 119 -9.72 0.64 -4.24
CA THR A 119 -9.33 1.53 -5.32
C THR A 119 -8.06 2.28 -4.95
N SER A 120 -7.15 2.40 -5.91
CA SER A 120 -5.92 3.19 -5.82
C SER A 120 -5.91 4.24 -6.95
N TYR A 121 -4.82 4.98 -7.05
CA TYR A 121 -4.61 5.92 -8.17
C TYR A 121 -4.58 5.21 -9.52
N ASP A 122 -4.02 3.99 -9.60
CA ASP A 122 -3.71 3.32 -10.86
C ASP A 122 -4.56 2.10 -11.16
N TYR A 123 -5.29 1.58 -10.18
CA TYR A 123 -6.08 0.35 -10.31
C TYR A 123 -7.25 0.30 -9.34
N THR A 124 -8.23 -0.56 -9.68
CA THR A 124 -9.28 -1.01 -8.78
C THR A 124 -9.25 -2.53 -8.77
N ALA A 125 -9.28 -3.14 -7.58
CA ALA A 125 -9.19 -4.59 -7.43
C ALA A 125 -10.31 -5.14 -6.54
N PHE A 126 -10.78 -6.33 -6.89
CA PHE A 126 -11.79 -7.11 -6.16
C PHE A 126 -11.16 -8.44 -5.80
N HIS A 127 -11.42 -8.95 -4.61
CA HIS A 127 -10.83 -10.20 -4.17
C HIS A 127 -11.72 -11.01 -3.26
N GLU A 128 -11.60 -12.32 -3.37
CA GLU A 128 -12.22 -13.32 -2.52
C GLU A 128 -11.15 -14.30 -2.01
N THR A 129 -11.32 -14.74 -0.76
CA THR A 129 -10.57 -15.85 -0.19
C THR A 129 -11.55 -16.94 0.23
N VAL A 130 -11.44 -18.10 -0.41
CA VAL A 130 -12.40 -19.19 -0.28
C VAL A 130 -11.70 -20.58 -0.31
N ALA A 131 -12.44 -21.65 -0.04
CA ALA A 131 -11.96 -23.00 -0.30
C ALA A 131 -11.82 -23.25 -1.82
N PRO A 132 -10.86 -24.07 -2.28
CA PRO A 132 -10.64 -24.34 -3.72
C PRO A 132 -11.87 -24.80 -4.48
N SER A 133 -12.76 -25.57 -3.83
CA SER A 133 -14.02 -26.04 -4.43
C SER A 133 -15.00 -24.92 -4.78
N ALA A 134 -14.84 -23.72 -4.21
CA ALA A 134 -15.71 -22.58 -4.48
C ALA A 134 -15.13 -21.62 -5.54
N LEU A 135 -13.91 -21.85 -6.05
CA LEU A 135 -13.25 -20.97 -6.99
C LEU A 135 -14.09 -20.72 -8.26
N GLU A 136 -14.70 -21.77 -8.83
CA GLU A 136 -15.56 -21.64 -10.01
C GLU A 136 -16.76 -20.73 -9.77
N LEU A 137 -17.35 -20.81 -8.58
CA LEU A 137 -18.47 -19.95 -8.19
C LEU A 137 -18.03 -18.48 -8.11
N MET A 138 -16.89 -18.20 -7.48
CA MET A 138 -16.33 -16.82 -7.40
C MET A 138 -16.05 -16.27 -8.79
N MET A 139 -15.37 -17.04 -9.64
CA MET A 139 -15.09 -16.64 -11.03
C MET A 139 -16.37 -16.36 -11.82
N SER A 140 -17.44 -17.11 -11.55
CA SER A 140 -18.72 -16.92 -12.23
C SER A 140 -19.39 -15.60 -11.83
N PHE A 141 -19.42 -15.28 -10.53
CA PHE A 141 -19.94 -14.00 -10.04
C PHE A 141 -19.13 -12.80 -10.56
N GLU A 142 -17.81 -12.91 -10.51
CA GLU A 142 -16.92 -11.85 -10.99
C GLU A 142 -17.03 -11.62 -12.50
N ALA A 143 -17.06 -12.69 -13.29
CA ALA A 143 -17.28 -12.61 -14.73
C ALA A 143 -18.66 -12.02 -15.07
N ASP A 144 -19.69 -12.32 -14.28
CA ASP A 144 -21.02 -11.77 -14.48
C ASP A 144 -21.04 -10.26 -14.18
N ARG A 145 -20.57 -9.82 -13.01
CA ARG A 145 -20.58 -8.41 -12.64
C ARG A 145 -19.67 -7.54 -13.52
N MET A 146 -18.71 -8.14 -14.23
CA MET A 146 -17.88 -7.41 -15.19
C MET A 146 -18.69 -6.77 -16.31
N ARG A 147 -19.87 -7.32 -16.70
CA ARG A 147 -20.67 -6.81 -17.82
C ARG A 147 -22.18 -6.69 -17.61
N ASN A 148 -22.70 -7.23 -16.54
CA ASN A 148 -24.14 -7.39 -16.38
C ASN A 148 -24.75 -6.59 -15.21
N LEU A 149 -24.04 -5.57 -14.69
CA LEU A 149 -24.56 -4.71 -13.62
C LEU A 149 -25.84 -3.99 -14.03
N ILE A 150 -26.77 -3.90 -13.08
CA ILE A 150 -28.00 -3.11 -13.20
C ILE A 150 -27.82 -1.79 -12.44
N LEU A 151 -27.56 -0.73 -13.19
CA LEU A 151 -27.38 0.62 -12.65
C LEU A 151 -28.67 1.44 -12.86
N THR A 152 -29.49 1.54 -11.82
CA THR A 152 -30.68 2.40 -11.81
C THR A 152 -30.38 3.73 -11.13
N ASP A 153 -31.19 4.76 -11.35
CA ASP A 153 -31.02 6.06 -10.71
C ASP A 153 -31.14 5.97 -9.18
N ASP A 154 -31.95 5.05 -8.66
CA ASP A 154 -32.10 4.78 -7.22
C ASP A 154 -30.84 4.14 -6.63
N VAL A 155 -30.24 3.17 -7.32
CA VAL A 155 -28.97 2.54 -6.92
C VAL A 155 -27.86 3.58 -6.89
N ILE A 156 -27.74 4.39 -7.93
CA ILE A 156 -26.75 5.46 -8.05
C ILE A 156 -26.91 6.47 -6.91
N LYS A 157 -28.16 6.91 -6.65
CA LYS A 157 -28.42 7.87 -5.58
C LYS A 157 -28.04 7.33 -4.21
N THR A 158 -28.50 6.10 -3.91
CA THR A 158 -28.26 5.48 -2.60
C THR A 158 -26.76 5.29 -2.36
N GLU A 159 -26.03 4.76 -3.35
CA GLU A 159 -24.60 4.50 -3.19
C GLU A 159 -23.76 5.77 -3.18
N ARG A 160 -24.16 6.79 -3.91
CA ARG A 160 -23.53 8.10 -3.80
C ARG A 160 -23.67 8.67 -2.40
N ASP A 161 -24.83 8.55 -1.76
CA ASP A 161 -25.01 8.98 -0.37
C ASP A 161 -24.10 8.20 0.60
N VAL A 162 -23.84 6.89 0.34
CA VAL A 162 -22.90 6.06 1.11
C VAL A 162 -21.48 6.59 1.00
N ILE A 163 -20.96 6.80 -0.22
CA ILE A 163 -19.57 7.26 -0.40
C ILE A 163 -19.36 8.70 0.12
N LEU A 164 -20.38 9.54 0.08
CA LEU A 164 -20.33 10.88 0.69
C LEU A 164 -20.20 10.79 2.22
N GLU A 165 -20.89 9.83 2.85
CA GLU A 165 -20.75 9.60 4.29
C GLU A 165 -19.41 8.97 4.64
N GLU A 166 -18.93 8.06 3.80
CA GLU A 166 -17.60 7.49 3.95
C GLU A 166 -16.51 8.57 3.90
N ARG A 167 -16.58 9.51 2.94
CA ARG A 167 -15.66 10.64 2.90
C ARG A 167 -15.70 11.47 4.18
N ARG A 168 -16.91 11.78 4.68
CA ARG A 168 -17.03 12.50 5.96
C ARG A 168 -16.35 11.76 7.10
N SER A 169 -16.58 10.44 7.16
CA SER A 169 -16.01 9.59 8.21
C SER A 169 -14.50 9.43 8.11
N ARG A 170 -13.97 9.18 6.92
CA ARG A 170 -12.56 8.85 6.71
C ARG A 170 -11.66 10.07 6.54
N ILE A 171 -12.16 11.13 5.91
CA ILE A 171 -11.38 12.33 5.59
C ILE A 171 -11.78 13.49 6.48
N ASP A 172 -13.01 14.00 6.36
CA ASP A 172 -13.41 15.27 6.98
C ASP A 172 -13.33 15.21 8.52
N ASN A 173 -13.53 14.04 9.10
CA ASN A 173 -13.42 13.80 10.55
C ASN A 173 -12.00 13.48 11.05
N SER A 174 -11.01 13.28 10.18
CA SER A 174 -9.61 13.04 10.54
C SER A 174 -8.73 14.22 10.15
N PRO A 175 -8.17 14.98 11.12
CA PRO A 175 -7.25 16.06 10.81
C PRO A 175 -6.04 15.61 10.01
N GLU A 176 -5.54 14.39 10.25
CA GLU A 176 -4.44 13.79 9.52
C GLU A 176 -4.78 13.62 8.04
N ALA A 177 -5.95 13.02 7.76
CA ALA A 177 -6.40 12.79 6.39
C ALA A 177 -6.69 14.09 5.62
N VAL A 178 -7.23 15.11 6.31
CA VAL A 178 -7.42 16.46 5.73
C VAL A 178 -6.07 17.07 5.37
N LEU A 179 -5.07 16.97 6.27
CA LEU A 179 -3.73 17.48 5.98
C LEU A 179 -3.08 16.73 4.82
N ASP A 180 -3.18 15.41 4.79
CA ASP A 180 -2.59 14.57 3.73
C ASP A 180 -3.18 14.94 2.36
N GLU A 181 -4.51 15.14 2.26
CA GLU A 181 -5.19 15.60 1.04
C GLU A 181 -4.66 16.95 0.56
N GLU A 182 -4.47 17.91 1.47
CA GLU A 182 -3.95 19.25 1.15
C GLU A 182 -2.44 19.22 0.78
N VAL A 183 -1.69 18.33 1.40
CA VAL A 183 -0.26 18.11 1.08
C VAL A 183 -0.13 17.51 -0.32
N ASP A 184 -0.92 16.49 -0.65
CA ASP A 184 -0.90 15.89 -1.99
C ASP A 184 -1.33 16.90 -3.06
N ALA A 185 -2.39 17.68 -2.81
CA ALA A 185 -2.83 18.74 -3.71
C ALA A 185 -1.76 19.84 -3.90
N THR A 186 -0.86 20.00 -2.93
CA THR A 186 0.26 20.96 -2.98
C THR A 186 1.52 20.34 -3.59
N LEU A 187 1.80 19.08 -3.31
CA LEU A 187 2.95 18.34 -3.84
C LEU A 187 2.87 18.23 -5.37
N TRP A 188 1.73 17.81 -5.88
CA TRP A 188 1.51 17.60 -7.30
C TRP A 188 0.98 18.85 -7.99
N GLN A 189 1.73 19.40 -8.94
CA GLN A 189 1.32 20.60 -9.69
C GLN A 189 0.42 20.26 -10.87
N ASN A 190 0.73 19.16 -11.55
CA ASN A 190 0.08 18.79 -12.80
C ASN A 190 -0.42 17.33 -12.83
N GLN A 191 0.24 16.45 -12.11
CA GLN A 191 -0.03 15.02 -12.11
C GLN A 191 -1.33 14.70 -11.36
N PRO A 192 -2.20 13.79 -11.86
CA PRO A 192 -3.51 13.49 -11.27
C PRO A 192 -3.48 12.95 -9.84
N TYR A 193 -2.37 12.45 -9.32
CA TYR A 193 -2.24 12.01 -7.91
C TYR A 193 -2.50 13.12 -6.89
N ARG A 194 -2.63 14.37 -7.33
CA ARG A 194 -3.12 15.49 -6.52
C ARG A 194 -4.58 15.37 -6.09
N ILE A 195 -5.35 14.51 -6.75
CA ILE A 195 -6.80 14.35 -6.51
C ILE A 195 -6.99 13.15 -5.59
N PRO A 196 -7.70 13.27 -4.46
CA PRO A 196 -7.89 12.16 -3.56
C PRO A 196 -8.62 10.99 -4.23
N VAL A 197 -8.22 9.76 -3.90
CA VAL A 197 -8.84 8.55 -4.48
C VAL A 197 -10.35 8.51 -4.24
N ILE A 198 -10.79 8.94 -3.06
CA ILE A 198 -12.22 9.01 -2.74
C ILE A 198 -12.96 10.10 -3.52
N GLY A 199 -12.24 11.05 -4.10
CA GLY A 199 -12.79 12.19 -4.85
C GLY A 199 -13.07 13.43 -4.00
N TRP A 200 -13.18 14.58 -4.66
CA TRP A 200 -13.60 15.83 -4.05
C TRP A 200 -15.11 15.81 -3.75
N MET A 201 -15.51 16.25 -2.56
CA MET A 201 -16.91 16.26 -2.11
C MET A 201 -17.87 16.87 -3.13
N GLN A 202 -17.53 18.04 -3.70
CA GLN A 202 -18.37 18.77 -4.64
C GLN A 202 -18.53 18.06 -6.00
N GLU A 203 -17.56 17.24 -6.41
CA GLU A 203 -17.63 16.47 -7.65
C GLU A 203 -18.39 15.17 -7.43
N MET A 204 -18.11 14.47 -6.32
CA MET A 204 -18.84 13.25 -5.93
C MET A 204 -20.36 13.48 -5.84
N GLN A 205 -20.79 14.62 -5.30
CA GLN A 205 -22.22 15.01 -5.20
C GLN A 205 -22.92 15.05 -6.56
N GLN A 206 -22.19 15.26 -7.65
CA GLN A 206 -22.71 15.39 -9.01
C GLN A 206 -22.61 14.11 -9.85
N LEU A 207 -21.95 13.06 -9.34
CA LEU A 207 -21.85 11.79 -10.03
C LEU A 207 -23.25 11.20 -10.26
N ASN A 208 -23.49 10.71 -11.44
CA ASN A 208 -24.81 10.25 -11.87
C ASN A 208 -24.71 8.96 -12.70
N ARG A 209 -25.86 8.41 -13.07
CA ARG A 209 -25.93 7.15 -13.81
C ARG A 209 -25.25 7.22 -15.18
N VAL A 210 -25.30 8.35 -15.86
CA VAL A 210 -24.66 8.50 -17.19
C VAL A 210 -23.15 8.41 -17.03
N ASP A 211 -22.58 9.10 -16.02
CA ASP A 211 -21.15 9.04 -15.72
C ASP A 211 -20.73 7.61 -15.36
N ALA A 212 -21.47 6.95 -14.45
CA ALA A 212 -21.19 5.59 -14.02
C ALA A 212 -21.26 4.58 -15.16
N THR A 213 -22.29 4.67 -16.00
CA THR A 213 -22.45 3.76 -17.16
C THR A 213 -21.31 3.96 -18.16
N ALA A 214 -20.93 5.19 -18.46
CA ALA A 214 -19.83 5.49 -19.37
C ALA A 214 -18.49 4.96 -18.85
N PHE A 215 -18.25 5.08 -17.53
CA PHE A 215 -17.05 4.56 -16.87
C PHE A 215 -17.00 3.02 -16.92
N TYR A 216 -18.12 2.37 -16.60
CA TYR A 216 -18.27 0.92 -16.68
C TYR A 216 -18.01 0.39 -18.07
N ASP A 217 -18.71 0.96 -19.06
CA ASP A 217 -18.61 0.54 -20.45
C ASP A 217 -17.22 0.71 -21.04
N LYS A 218 -16.49 1.68 -20.57
CA LYS A 218 -15.13 1.94 -21.05
C LYS A 218 -14.11 1.00 -20.42
N TYR A 219 -14.12 0.81 -19.10
CA TYR A 219 -12.99 0.26 -18.37
C TYR A 219 -13.17 -1.15 -17.82
N TYR A 220 -14.40 -1.58 -17.52
CA TYR A 220 -14.67 -2.90 -16.94
C TYR A 220 -14.81 -3.96 -18.05
N ARG A 221 -13.65 -4.37 -18.56
CA ARG A 221 -13.50 -5.26 -19.71
C ARG A 221 -12.39 -6.29 -19.48
N PRO A 222 -12.50 -7.51 -20.08
CA PRO A 222 -11.44 -8.53 -19.93
C PRO A 222 -10.06 -8.02 -20.35
N ASN A 223 -9.97 -7.34 -21.49
CA ASN A 223 -8.71 -6.81 -22.01
C ASN A 223 -8.16 -5.57 -21.28
N ASN A 224 -8.83 -5.13 -20.19
CA ASN A 224 -8.32 -4.13 -19.25
C ASN A 224 -8.20 -4.71 -17.82
N ALA A 225 -8.21 -6.04 -17.70
CA ALA A 225 -8.18 -6.70 -16.40
C ALA A 225 -7.10 -7.77 -16.33
N VAL A 226 -6.62 -8.01 -15.11
CA VAL A 226 -5.73 -9.11 -14.76
C VAL A 226 -6.44 -9.98 -13.73
N LEU A 227 -6.54 -11.27 -14.00
CA LEU A 227 -6.99 -12.27 -13.05
C LEU A 227 -5.76 -12.86 -12.34
N ILE A 228 -5.76 -12.84 -11.01
CA ILE A 228 -4.74 -13.49 -10.21
C ILE A 228 -5.40 -14.54 -9.32
N VAL A 229 -4.88 -15.77 -9.38
CA VAL A 229 -5.34 -16.87 -8.54
C VAL A 229 -4.14 -17.43 -7.81
N ALA A 230 -4.13 -17.28 -6.48
CA ALA A 230 -3.05 -17.75 -5.61
C ALA A 230 -3.60 -18.75 -4.58
N GLY A 231 -2.94 -19.88 -4.41
CA GLY A 231 -3.32 -20.85 -3.41
C GLY A 231 -3.34 -22.31 -3.89
N ASP A 232 -4.17 -23.12 -3.26
CA ASP A 232 -4.28 -24.57 -3.51
C ASP A 232 -4.99 -24.85 -4.85
N VAL A 233 -4.28 -24.56 -5.94
CA VAL A 233 -4.78 -24.68 -7.32
C VAL A 233 -3.70 -25.15 -8.27
N GLU A 234 -4.11 -25.83 -9.35
CA GLU A 234 -3.25 -26.18 -10.46
C GLU A 234 -3.50 -25.21 -11.64
N PRO A 235 -2.45 -24.78 -12.37
CA PRO A 235 -2.56 -23.83 -13.47
C PRO A 235 -3.53 -24.29 -14.56
N ASP A 236 -3.54 -25.55 -14.94
CA ASP A 236 -4.43 -26.08 -15.97
C ASP A 236 -5.91 -26.06 -15.52
N THR A 237 -6.18 -26.30 -14.24
CA THR A 237 -7.52 -26.17 -13.65
C THR A 237 -8.00 -24.72 -13.71
N VAL A 238 -7.15 -23.78 -13.29
CA VAL A 238 -7.48 -22.34 -13.34
C VAL A 238 -7.70 -21.89 -14.77
N ARG A 239 -6.88 -22.34 -15.73
CA ARG A 239 -7.09 -22.04 -17.16
C ARG A 239 -8.47 -22.49 -17.63
N ALA A 240 -8.85 -23.75 -17.37
CA ALA A 240 -10.13 -24.29 -17.79
C ALA A 240 -11.31 -23.51 -17.16
N LEU A 241 -11.21 -23.15 -15.89
CA LEU A 241 -12.22 -22.33 -15.20
C LEU A 241 -12.29 -20.91 -15.77
N ALA A 242 -11.16 -20.27 -15.99
CA ALA A 242 -11.10 -18.93 -16.56
C ALA A 242 -11.68 -18.87 -17.99
N GLU A 243 -11.39 -19.87 -18.84
CA GLU A 243 -11.98 -19.99 -20.17
C GLU A 243 -13.49 -20.23 -20.11
N LYS A 244 -13.96 -21.00 -19.13
CA LYS A 244 -15.37 -21.31 -18.92
C LYS A 244 -16.18 -20.09 -18.43
N THR A 245 -15.56 -19.19 -17.66
CA THR A 245 -16.19 -18.02 -17.03
C THR A 245 -15.82 -16.73 -17.77
N TYR A 246 -14.68 -16.13 -17.48
CA TYR A 246 -14.21 -14.89 -18.10
C TYR A 246 -14.04 -14.99 -19.61
N GLY A 247 -13.62 -16.15 -20.12
CA GLY A 247 -13.50 -16.39 -21.56
C GLY A 247 -14.79 -16.21 -22.36
N LYS A 248 -15.98 -16.24 -21.66
CA LYS A 248 -17.28 -15.94 -22.26
C LYS A 248 -17.61 -14.46 -22.32
N VAL A 249 -16.88 -13.64 -21.58
CA VAL A 249 -17.07 -12.19 -21.58
C VAL A 249 -16.43 -11.62 -22.85
N ALA A 250 -17.20 -10.88 -23.62
CA ALA A 250 -16.72 -10.31 -24.89
C ALA A 250 -15.57 -9.32 -24.65
N ARG A 251 -14.51 -9.41 -25.47
CA ARG A 251 -13.45 -8.41 -25.54
C ARG A 251 -14.04 -7.02 -25.78
N GLY A 252 -13.58 -6.01 -25.05
CA GLY A 252 -13.90 -4.63 -25.31
C GLY A 252 -13.04 -4.02 -26.42
N PRO A 253 -13.36 -2.81 -26.87
CA PRO A 253 -12.43 -2.01 -27.69
C PRO A 253 -11.08 -1.85 -26.98
N ASP A 254 -10.01 -1.76 -27.75
CA ASP A 254 -8.70 -1.46 -27.18
C ASP A 254 -8.71 -0.04 -26.60
N LEU A 255 -8.24 0.07 -25.38
CA LEU A 255 -8.07 1.37 -24.73
C LEU A 255 -6.82 2.06 -25.27
N PRO A 256 -6.84 3.39 -25.41
CA PRO A 256 -5.62 4.13 -25.73
C PRO A 256 -4.61 3.96 -24.58
N PRO A 257 -3.31 4.17 -24.85
CA PRO A 257 -2.30 4.22 -23.80
C PRO A 257 -2.69 5.20 -22.71
N ARG A 258 -2.39 4.86 -21.45
CA ARG A 258 -2.64 5.71 -20.28
C ARG A 258 -1.64 6.86 -20.25
N ILE A 259 -1.91 7.91 -21.02
CA ILE A 259 -1.07 9.12 -21.09
C ILE A 259 -1.64 10.14 -20.13
N ARG A 260 -0.88 10.48 -19.10
CA ARG A 260 -1.24 11.45 -18.07
C ARG A 260 -0.35 12.69 -18.15
N PRO A 261 -0.80 13.83 -17.57
CA PRO A 261 0.06 15.00 -17.44
C PRO A 261 1.33 14.68 -16.63
N VAL A 262 2.47 15.07 -17.17
CA VAL A 262 3.78 14.86 -16.53
C VAL A 262 3.99 15.91 -15.44
N GLU A 263 4.48 15.50 -14.29
CA GLU A 263 4.82 16.41 -13.20
C GLU A 263 6.06 17.25 -13.56
N PRO A 264 6.01 18.59 -13.45
CA PRO A 264 7.16 19.42 -13.69
C PRO A 264 8.19 19.31 -12.55
N GLU A 265 9.45 19.60 -12.84
CA GLU A 265 10.49 19.63 -11.82
C GLU A 265 10.14 20.64 -10.72
N GLN A 266 10.21 20.19 -9.49
CA GLN A 266 9.93 21.01 -8.31
C GLN A 266 11.11 21.95 -8.02
N ASN A 267 10.84 23.25 -7.85
CA ASN A 267 11.88 24.25 -7.70
C ASN A 267 11.80 25.07 -6.40
N THR A 268 10.78 24.83 -5.57
CA THR A 268 10.57 25.60 -4.33
C THR A 268 10.14 24.69 -3.18
N LYS A 269 10.61 25.01 -1.96
CA LYS A 269 10.05 24.43 -0.73
C LYS A 269 8.63 24.98 -0.54
N ARG A 270 7.68 24.08 -0.27
CA ARG A 270 6.27 24.38 -0.01
C ARG A 270 5.88 23.89 1.37
N THR A 271 4.92 24.55 1.99
CA THR A 271 4.46 24.22 3.33
C THR A 271 2.95 24.31 3.40
N VAL A 272 2.35 23.29 4.00
CA VAL A 272 0.93 23.22 4.33
C VAL A 272 0.81 23.07 5.85
N THR A 273 -0.05 23.86 6.49
CA THR A 273 -0.23 23.77 7.93
C THR A 273 -1.70 23.68 8.29
N LEU A 274 -2.06 22.66 9.01
CA LEU A 274 -3.38 22.48 9.59
C LEU A 274 -3.28 22.58 11.12
N SER A 275 -4.09 23.46 11.73
CA SER A 275 -4.25 23.54 13.18
C SER A 275 -5.67 23.11 13.54
N ASP A 276 -5.81 22.06 14.38
CA ASP A 276 -7.11 21.50 14.73
C ASP A 276 -7.18 21.19 16.24
N ALA A 277 -8.34 21.47 16.83
CA ALA A 277 -8.57 21.27 18.28
C ALA A 277 -8.56 19.79 18.71
N ARG A 278 -8.74 18.87 17.78
CA ARG A 278 -8.69 17.41 17.99
C ARG A 278 -7.26 16.88 18.08
N VAL A 279 -6.28 17.65 17.63
CA VAL A 279 -4.86 17.26 17.63
C VAL A 279 -4.27 17.55 19.00
N SER A 280 -3.68 16.55 19.63
CA SER A 280 -2.98 16.66 20.92
C SER A 280 -1.46 16.66 20.78
N VAL A 281 -0.92 15.94 19.80
CA VAL A 281 0.53 15.84 19.53
C VAL A 281 0.78 16.36 18.12
N PRO A 282 1.64 17.37 17.97
CA PRO A 282 1.98 17.86 16.64
C PRO A 282 2.77 16.80 15.85
N SER A 283 2.65 16.83 14.53
CA SER A 283 3.43 15.98 13.63
C SER A 283 3.75 16.74 12.34
N PHE A 284 4.75 16.24 11.62
CA PHE A 284 5.05 16.73 10.28
C PHE A 284 5.42 15.57 9.36
N SER A 285 5.21 15.79 8.07
CA SER A 285 5.73 14.96 6.99
C SER A 285 6.36 15.85 5.91
N THR A 286 7.51 15.45 5.39
CA THR A 286 8.18 16.11 4.27
C THR A 286 8.28 15.14 3.10
N GLN A 287 7.82 15.58 1.93
CA GLN A 287 7.70 14.75 0.73
C GLN A 287 8.49 15.34 -0.44
N TRP A 288 9.03 14.45 -1.28
CA TRP A 288 9.69 14.77 -2.54
C TRP A 288 9.10 13.92 -3.66
N VAL A 289 8.95 14.51 -4.84
CA VAL A 289 8.62 13.75 -6.05
C VAL A 289 9.83 12.95 -6.48
N VAL A 290 9.63 11.65 -6.69
CA VAL A 290 10.66 10.69 -7.08
C VAL A 290 10.08 9.72 -8.12
N PRO A 291 10.91 9.05 -8.95
CA PRO A 291 10.41 8.06 -9.88
C PRO A 291 9.90 6.80 -9.17
N SER A 292 8.92 6.15 -9.79
CA SER A 292 8.43 4.83 -9.42
C SER A 292 9.27 3.71 -10.09
N TYR A 293 8.88 2.44 -9.86
CA TYR A 293 9.44 1.30 -10.60
C TYR A 293 9.16 1.37 -12.10
N HIS A 294 8.05 2.00 -12.50
CA HIS A 294 7.67 2.12 -13.90
C HIS A 294 8.27 3.36 -14.60
N SER A 295 8.28 4.50 -13.91
CA SER A 295 8.77 5.77 -14.48
C SER A 295 10.29 5.96 -14.35
N GLY A 296 10.93 5.25 -13.41
CA GLY A 296 12.35 5.37 -13.11
C GLY A 296 13.27 4.66 -14.11
N LYS A 297 14.55 5.00 -14.05
CA LYS A 297 15.57 4.21 -14.73
C LYS A 297 15.83 2.91 -13.96
N PRO A 298 16.27 1.85 -14.65
CA PRO A 298 16.63 0.60 -13.98
C PRO A 298 17.57 0.83 -12.79
N GLY A 299 17.19 0.32 -11.61
CA GLY A 299 17.95 0.44 -10.36
C GLY A 299 17.61 1.67 -9.51
N GLU A 300 16.95 2.70 -10.05
CA GLU A 300 16.59 3.91 -9.27
C GLU A 300 15.56 3.61 -8.18
N ALA A 301 14.51 2.87 -8.50
CA ALA A 301 13.47 2.54 -7.53
C ALA A 301 13.99 1.59 -6.44
N GLU A 302 14.80 0.59 -6.81
CA GLU A 302 15.46 -0.30 -5.85
C GLU A 302 16.40 0.45 -4.90
N ALA A 303 17.11 1.46 -5.40
CA ALA A 303 17.96 2.31 -4.58
C ALA A 303 17.13 3.23 -3.64
N LEU A 304 15.97 3.72 -4.09
CA LEU A 304 15.03 4.49 -3.27
C LEU A 304 14.38 3.62 -2.17
N ASP A 305 14.03 2.37 -2.46
CA ASP A 305 13.55 1.41 -1.47
C ASP A 305 14.57 1.21 -0.34
N LEU A 306 15.83 0.93 -0.72
CA LEU A 306 16.90 0.74 0.25
C LEU A 306 17.26 2.03 1.00
N LEU A 307 17.15 3.18 0.34
CA LEU A 307 17.28 4.49 0.99
C LEU A 307 16.22 4.68 2.06
N ALA A 308 14.95 4.38 1.76
CA ALA A 308 13.84 4.46 2.71
C ALA A 308 14.05 3.49 3.89
N GLU A 309 14.44 2.24 3.61
CA GLU A 309 14.71 1.23 4.64
C GLU A 309 15.86 1.66 5.58
N ILE A 310 16.95 2.22 5.05
CA ILE A 310 18.09 2.68 5.86
C ILE A 310 17.73 3.94 6.65
N LEU A 311 17.06 4.90 6.01
CA LEU A 311 16.76 6.19 6.62
C LEU A 311 15.66 6.05 7.68
N GLY A 312 14.57 5.34 7.38
CA GLY A 312 13.38 5.32 8.22
C GLY A 312 12.63 3.97 8.36
N GLY A 313 13.14 2.88 7.78
CA GLY A 313 12.51 1.55 7.81
C GLY A 313 12.61 0.85 9.17
N GLY A 314 11.72 1.19 10.11
CA GLY A 314 11.59 0.55 11.40
C GLY A 314 12.65 0.94 12.43
N ASN A 315 12.72 0.17 13.52
CA ASN A 315 13.47 0.53 14.73
C ASN A 315 15.01 0.49 14.60
N ARG A 316 15.56 0.01 13.50
CA ARG A 316 17.01 -0.02 13.22
C ARG A 316 17.46 1.06 12.23
N SER A 317 16.53 1.84 11.73
CA SER A 317 16.79 2.95 10.80
C SER A 317 17.51 4.12 11.46
N ARG A 318 18.14 4.97 10.66
CA ARG A 318 18.88 6.14 11.16
C ARG A 318 17.99 7.10 11.95
N LEU A 319 16.83 7.46 11.40
CA LEU A 319 15.89 8.38 12.05
C LEU A 319 15.42 7.84 13.39
N TYR A 320 14.99 6.59 13.45
CA TYR A 320 14.54 5.99 14.71
C TYR A 320 15.67 5.95 15.75
N GLN A 321 16.87 5.48 15.37
CA GLN A 321 17.98 5.38 16.29
C GLN A 321 18.46 6.76 16.78
N ALA A 322 18.56 7.74 15.90
CA ALA A 322 19.03 9.06 16.26
C ALA A 322 18.01 9.83 17.11
N LEU A 323 16.74 9.88 16.70
CA LEU A 323 15.76 10.79 17.28
C LEU A 323 14.95 10.15 18.42
N VAL A 324 14.60 8.85 18.27
CA VAL A 324 13.76 8.16 19.27
C VAL A 324 14.60 7.53 20.38
N VAL A 325 15.74 6.90 20.02
CA VAL A 325 16.57 6.14 20.98
C VAL A 325 17.63 7.03 21.61
N GLN A 326 18.49 7.68 20.81
CA GLN A 326 19.68 8.39 21.33
C GLN A 326 19.33 9.76 21.89
N GLN A 327 18.61 10.59 21.13
CA GLN A 327 18.23 11.93 21.54
C GLN A 327 16.97 11.95 22.41
N GLY A 328 16.06 11.00 22.22
CA GLY A 328 14.80 10.89 22.96
C GLY A 328 13.79 12.03 22.71
N ILE A 329 14.01 12.83 21.64
CA ILE A 329 13.18 14.00 21.31
C ILE A 329 11.95 13.66 20.47
N ALA A 330 11.93 12.49 19.81
CA ALA A 330 10.81 12.07 18.99
C ALA A 330 10.07 10.88 19.61
N SER A 331 8.74 10.87 19.51
CA SER A 331 7.90 9.72 19.77
C SER A 331 7.87 8.76 18.57
N SER A 332 7.96 9.31 17.38
CA SER A 332 8.11 8.58 16.11
C SER A 332 8.94 9.39 15.12
N ALA A 333 9.71 8.68 14.29
CA ALA A 333 10.42 9.24 13.14
C ALA A 333 10.69 8.11 12.16
N GLY A 334 10.50 8.36 10.86
CA GLY A 334 10.66 7.33 9.85
C GLY A 334 10.69 7.90 8.43
N ALA A 335 10.82 6.98 7.47
CA ALA A 335 10.75 7.27 6.04
C ALA A 335 10.09 6.10 5.31
N PHE A 336 9.44 6.39 4.19
CA PHE A 336 8.93 5.38 3.29
C PHE A 336 8.95 5.87 1.84
N PHE A 337 8.92 4.92 0.93
CA PHE A 337 8.86 5.12 -0.51
C PHE A 337 7.74 4.27 -1.09
N GLN A 338 6.88 4.85 -1.89
CA GLN A 338 5.77 4.14 -2.55
C GLN A 338 6.16 3.83 -3.99
N GLY A 339 6.97 2.78 -4.20
CA GLY A 339 7.57 2.49 -5.50
C GLY A 339 6.64 1.95 -6.58
N THR A 340 5.55 1.24 -6.21
CA THR A 340 4.66 0.55 -7.16
C THR A 340 3.55 1.48 -7.63
N MET A 341 3.88 2.36 -8.57
CA MET A 341 3.00 3.34 -9.19
C MET A 341 3.26 3.40 -10.70
N LEU A 342 2.28 3.85 -11.48
CA LEU A 342 2.42 3.98 -12.94
C LEU A 342 3.29 5.19 -13.32
N ASP A 343 3.15 6.30 -12.62
CA ASP A 343 3.89 7.54 -12.86
C ASP A 343 4.87 7.82 -11.72
N ASP A 344 5.50 9.00 -11.73
CA ASP A 344 6.31 9.46 -10.61
C ASP A 344 5.50 9.46 -9.31
N THR A 345 6.18 9.17 -8.23
CA THR A 345 5.61 8.98 -6.90
C THR A 345 6.31 9.86 -5.87
N ASN A 346 6.14 9.58 -4.58
CA ASN A 346 6.76 10.34 -3.51
C ASN A 346 7.68 9.50 -2.63
N PHE A 347 8.67 10.17 -2.07
CA PHE A 347 9.48 9.72 -0.95
C PHE A 347 9.14 10.60 0.25
N THR A 348 8.81 10.01 1.38
CA THR A 348 8.34 10.72 2.57
C THR A 348 9.25 10.46 3.76
N VAL A 349 9.58 11.52 4.51
CA VAL A 349 10.09 11.44 5.89
C VAL A 349 9.09 12.09 6.83
N TYR A 350 8.98 11.59 8.06
CA TYR A 350 8.04 12.11 9.03
C TYR A 350 8.62 12.09 10.44
N GLY A 351 8.01 12.89 11.33
CA GLY A 351 8.35 12.90 12.73
C GLY A 351 7.25 13.51 13.60
N ALA A 352 7.23 13.06 14.86
CA ALA A 352 6.41 13.63 15.92
C ALA A 352 7.24 13.78 17.21
N PRO A 353 7.11 14.88 17.95
CA PRO A 353 7.89 15.12 19.15
C PRO A 353 7.48 14.20 20.33
N ARG A 354 8.36 14.08 21.32
CA ARG A 354 8.12 13.40 22.58
C ARG A 354 8.15 14.39 23.72
N GLY A 355 7.15 14.34 24.61
CA GLY A 355 7.10 15.22 25.80
C GLY A 355 7.11 16.69 25.43
N ASP A 356 8.05 17.44 26.01
CA ASP A 356 8.18 18.90 25.83
C ASP A 356 9.06 19.30 24.63
N ALA A 357 9.51 18.33 23.82
CA ALA A 357 10.30 18.63 22.63
C ALA A 357 9.46 19.41 21.60
N ARG A 358 10.09 20.41 20.98
CA ARG A 358 9.39 21.19 19.95
C ARG A 358 9.43 20.45 18.60
N ILE A 359 8.36 20.57 17.82
CA ILE A 359 8.30 20.00 16.48
C ILE A 359 9.45 20.48 15.58
N SER A 360 9.86 21.76 15.73
CA SER A 360 11.00 22.34 15.01
C SER A 360 12.33 21.66 15.33
N ASP A 361 12.52 21.16 16.56
CA ASP A 361 13.74 20.47 16.95
C ASP A 361 13.80 19.07 16.35
N VAL A 362 12.64 18.41 16.25
CA VAL A 362 12.50 17.10 15.60
C VAL A 362 12.69 17.24 14.09
N GLU A 363 12.08 18.23 13.45
CA GLU A 363 12.25 18.52 12.02
C GLU A 363 13.74 18.81 11.70
N ALA A 364 14.37 19.68 12.45
CA ALA A 364 15.79 19.99 12.25
C ALA A 364 16.70 18.75 12.39
N ALA A 365 16.37 17.83 13.29
CA ALA A 365 17.11 16.59 13.45
C ALA A 365 16.84 15.60 12.29
N VAL A 366 15.61 15.52 11.76
CA VAL A 366 15.29 14.75 10.55
C VAL A 366 16.04 15.34 9.35
N ASP A 367 15.99 16.65 9.14
CA ASP A 367 16.70 17.33 8.06
C ASP A 367 18.22 17.10 8.15
N ALA A 368 18.79 17.07 9.35
CA ALA A 368 20.20 16.78 9.55
C ALA A 368 20.58 15.35 9.11
N GLU A 369 19.72 14.35 9.35
CA GLU A 369 19.94 12.99 8.88
C GLU A 369 19.79 12.88 7.36
N VAL A 370 18.82 13.59 6.77
CA VAL A 370 18.66 13.69 5.30
C VAL A 370 19.92 14.32 4.68
N VAL A 371 20.38 15.44 5.22
CA VAL A 371 21.63 16.09 4.74
C VAL A 371 22.82 15.17 4.88
N ARG A 372 22.92 14.42 5.98
CA ARG A 372 24.02 13.47 6.21
C ARG A 372 24.02 12.35 5.16
N ILE A 373 22.86 11.73 4.88
CA ILE A 373 22.80 10.65 3.90
C ILE A 373 23.08 11.15 2.48
N VAL A 374 22.63 12.35 2.15
CA VAL A 374 22.92 13.00 0.86
C VAL A 374 24.42 13.26 0.71
N LYS A 375 25.08 13.77 1.76
CA LYS A 375 26.50 14.11 1.73
C LYS A 375 27.40 12.88 1.80
N ASP A 376 27.18 12.03 2.77
CA ASP A 376 28.10 10.95 3.15
C ASP A 376 27.71 9.60 2.53
N GLY A 377 26.45 9.43 2.13
CA GLY A 377 25.90 8.17 1.63
C GLY A 377 25.62 7.17 2.76
N VAL A 378 25.69 5.89 2.42
CA VAL A 378 25.50 4.76 3.32
C VAL A 378 26.76 3.93 3.42
N THR A 379 27.01 3.33 4.58
CA THR A 379 28.14 2.39 4.73
C THR A 379 27.81 1.03 4.08
N PRO A 380 28.81 0.27 3.62
CA PRO A 380 28.58 -1.07 3.09
C PRO A 380 27.83 -1.98 4.08
N SER A 381 28.14 -1.87 5.37
CA SER A 381 27.46 -2.66 6.42
C SER A 381 25.99 -2.29 6.61
N GLU A 382 25.62 -1.00 6.52
CA GLU A 382 24.23 -0.57 6.57
C GLU A 382 23.45 -1.08 5.36
N LEU A 383 24.05 -0.95 4.17
CA LEU A 383 23.42 -1.40 2.92
C LEU A 383 23.16 -2.89 2.94
N GLU A 384 24.16 -3.72 3.28
CA GLU A 384 23.96 -5.18 3.31
C GLU A 384 22.91 -5.59 4.35
N LYS A 385 22.89 -4.96 5.53
CA LYS A 385 21.85 -5.22 6.53
C LYS A 385 20.46 -4.80 6.05
N ALA A 386 20.35 -3.69 5.31
CA ALA A 386 19.10 -3.24 4.73
C ALA A 386 18.60 -4.20 3.64
N LYS A 387 19.48 -4.62 2.71
CA LYS A 387 19.17 -5.64 1.71
C LYS A 387 18.67 -6.92 2.34
N ASP A 388 19.36 -7.41 3.37
CA ASP A 388 18.97 -8.64 4.07
C ASP A 388 17.58 -8.53 4.71
N ARG A 389 17.27 -7.39 5.37
CA ARG A 389 15.94 -7.17 5.96
C ARG A 389 14.87 -7.09 4.89
N TYR A 390 15.14 -6.34 3.83
CA TYR A 390 14.19 -6.09 2.75
C TYR A 390 13.89 -7.37 1.96
N VAL A 391 14.91 -8.17 1.65
CA VAL A 391 14.73 -9.48 1.02
C VAL A 391 13.98 -10.46 1.94
N ARG A 392 14.28 -10.44 3.25
CA ARG A 392 13.53 -11.28 4.21
C ARG A 392 12.06 -10.86 4.32
N SER A 393 11.74 -9.59 4.26
CA SER A 393 10.34 -9.14 4.27
C SER A 393 9.56 -9.70 3.07
N MET A 394 10.19 -9.78 1.89
CA MET A 394 9.61 -10.42 0.72
C MET A 394 9.41 -11.94 0.92
N ILE A 395 10.39 -12.62 1.57
CA ILE A 395 10.23 -14.04 1.89
C ILE A 395 9.01 -14.25 2.79
N PHE A 396 8.83 -13.41 3.81
CA PHE A 396 7.63 -13.47 4.67
C PHE A 396 6.33 -13.10 3.93
N ALA A 397 6.38 -12.19 2.97
CA ALA A 397 5.22 -11.89 2.13
C ALA A 397 4.79 -13.11 1.29
N ARG A 398 5.76 -13.95 0.85
CA ARG A 398 5.48 -15.21 0.14
C ARG A 398 4.73 -16.24 0.97
N ASP A 399 4.73 -16.12 2.29
CA ASP A 399 4.00 -17.02 3.18
C ASP A 399 2.48 -16.73 3.20
N LYS A 400 2.06 -15.60 2.65
CA LYS A 400 0.65 -15.20 2.56
C LYS A 400 0.23 -15.14 1.08
N GLN A 401 -0.78 -15.92 0.72
CA GLN A 401 -1.29 -15.99 -0.65
C GLN A 401 -1.84 -14.65 -1.13
N ASP A 402 -2.59 -13.96 -0.26
CA ASP A 402 -3.12 -12.62 -0.52
C ASP A 402 -2.02 -11.59 -0.78
N SER A 403 -0.94 -11.64 -0.02
CA SER A 403 0.21 -10.74 -0.21
C SER A 403 0.89 -10.95 -1.56
N MET A 404 1.06 -12.20 -1.98
CA MET A 404 1.62 -12.51 -3.30
C MET A 404 0.69 -12.07 -4.41
N ALA A 405 -0.63 -12.34 -4.29
CA ALA A 405 -1.62 -11.89 -5.26
C ALA A 405 -1.62 -10.35 -5.39
N ASN A 406 -1.49 -9.62 -4.28
CA ASN A 406 -1.39 -8.15 -4.28
C ASN A 406 -0.09 -7.65 -4.95
N ILE A 407 1.05 -8.28 -4.70
CA ILE A 407 2.34 -7.89 -5.30
C ILE A 407 2.29 -8.04 -6.83
N TYR A 408 1.82 -9.19 -7.33
CA TYR A 408 1.69 -9.40 -8.78
C TYR A 408 0.64 -8.46 -9.38
N GLY A 409 -0.53 -8.35 -8.72
CA GLY A 409 -1.61 -7.50 -9.22
C GLY A 409 -1.23 -6.04 -9.35
N SER A 410 -0.66 -5.46 -8.29
CA SER A 410 -0.22 -4.06 -8.31
C SER A 410 0.89 -3.82 -9.35
N THR A 411 1.86 -4.74 -9.46
CA THR A 411 2.94 -4.64 -10.45
C THR A 411 2.38 -4.65 -11.88
N LEU A 412 1.49 -5.60 -12.19
CA LEU A 412 0.91 -5.72 -13.54
C LEU A 412 -0.05 -4.57 -13.87
N ALA A 413 -0.77 -4.06 -12.88
CA ALA A 413 -1.68 -2.94 -13.06
C ALA A 413 -0.95 -1.60 -13.26
N THR A 414 0.30 -1.49 -12.80
CA THR A 414 1.16 -0.31 -12.93
C THR A 414 2.22 -0.43 -14.04
N GLY A 415 2.01 -1.34 -14.99
CA GLY A 415 2.83 -1.42 -16.20
C GLY A 415 4.05 -2.35 -16.14
N GLY A 416 4.26 -3.03 -15.00
CA GLY A 416 5.27 -4.08 -14.88
C GLY A 416 4.78 -5.43 -15.41
N ASN A 417 5.58 -6.47 -15.23
CA ASN A 417 5.31 -7.84 -15.67
C ASN A 417 5.69 -8.88 -14.60
N VAL A 418 5.35 -10.15 -14.85
CA VAL A 418 5.62 -11.27 -13.92
C VAL A 418 7.12 -11.39 -13.59
N GLN A 419 8.00 -11.16 -14.57
CA GLN A 419 9.45 -11.24 -14.36
C GLN A 419 9.97 -10.13 -13.45
N ASP A 420 9.35 -8.96 -13.45
CA ASP A 420 9.73 -7.86 -12.56
C ASP A 420 9.57 -8.26 -11.09
N VAL A 421 8.54 -9.01 -10.75
CA VAL A 421 8.36 -9.56 -9.40
C VAL A 421 9.37 -10.67 -9.10
N GLN A 422 9.56 -11.60 -10.03
CA GLN A 422 10.47 -12.73 -9.85
C GLN A 422 11.93 -12.29 -9.66
N GLN A 423 12.38 -11.31 -10.44
CA GLN A 423 13.76 -10.82 -10.43
C GLN A 423 14.01 -9.71 -9.40
N TRP A 424 12.98 -9.25 -8.69
CA TRP A 424 13.08 -8.11 -7.78
C TRP A 424 14.16 -8.31 -6.70
N THR A 425 14.23 -9.50 -6.09
CA THR A 425 15.25 -9.84 -5.08
C THR A 425 16.68 -9.68 -5.63
N ASP A 426 16.90 -10.11 -6.87
CA ASP A 426 18.20 -10.01 -7.51
C ASP A 426 18.57 -8.56 -7.85
N ARG A 427 17.57 -7.74 -8.22
CA ARG A 427 17.79 -6.31 -8.46
C ARG A 427 18.14 -5.59 -7.16
N ILE A 428 17.43 -5.85 -6.06
CA ILE A 428 17.75 -5.29 -4.74
C ILE A 428 19.18 -5.68 -4.29
N ARG A 429 19.58 -6.92 -4.50
CA ARG A 429 20.92 -7.39 -4.12
C ARG A 429 22.05 -6.71 -4.91
N LYS A 430 21.78 -6.26 -6.14
CA LYS A 430 22.78 -5.59 -7.00
C LYS A 430 22.99 -4.12 -6.65
N VAL A 431 22.07 -3.47 -5.94
CA VAL A 431 22.19 -2.05 -5.59
C VAL A 431 23.48 -1.78 -4.82
N THR A 432 24.18 -0.72 -5.19
CA THR A 432 25.43 -0.28 -4.57
C THR A 432 25.23 0.90 -3.64
N ALA A 433 26.18 1.16 -2.74
CA ALA A 433 26.17 2.32 -1.86
C ALA A 433 26.20 3.66 -2.63
N ASP A 434 26.90 3.67 -3.77
CA ASP A 434 26.99 4.85 -4.64
C ASP A 434 25.64 5.14 -5.31
N GLU A 435 24.86 4.12 -5.72
CA GLU A 435 23.52 4.31 -6.26
C GLU A 435 22.56 4.86 -5.21
N VAL A 436 22.58 4.33 -3.98
CA VAL A 436 21.78 4.87 -2.87
C VAL A 436 22.15 6.32 -2.59
N LYS A 437 23.45 6.66 -2.57
CA LYS A 437 23.90 8.04 -2.40
C LYS A 437 23.47 8.92 -3.57
N ALA A 438 23.55 8.41 -4.80
CA ALA A 438 23.19 9.17 -5.99
C ALA A 438 21.69 9.52 -6.03
N VAL A 439 20.79 8.58 -5.71
CA VAL A 439 19.34 8.87 -5.62
C VAL A 439 19.03 9.81 -4.45
N ALA A 440 19.68 9.67 -3.30
CA ALA A 440 19.52 10.61 -2.19
C ALA A 440 19.91 12.03 -2.59
N ALA A 441 21.07 12.20 -3.22
CA ALA A 441 21.58 13.51 -3.67
C ALA A 441 20.71 14.14 -4.77
N ARG A 442 20.14 13.30 -5.65
CA ARG A 442 19.31 13.78 -6.76
C ARG A 442 17.92 14.22 -6.31
N TYR A 443 17.31 13.46 -5.41
CA TYR A 443 15.89 13.63 -5.10
C TYR A 443 15.63 14.29 -3.75
N LEU A 444 16.39 14.00 -2.68
CA LEU A 444 16.14 14.56 -1.36
C LEU A 444 16.72 15.97 -1.18
N VAL A 445 16.38 16.87 -2.10
CA VAL A 445 16.79 18.28 -2.06
C VAL A 445 15.75 19.05 -1.24
N LEU A 446 16.12 19.50 -0.03
CA LEU A 446 15.20 20.19 0.90
C LEU A 446 14.49 21.40 0.28
N ALA A 447 15.17 22.13 -0.61
CA ALA A 447 14.57 23.27 -1.32
C ALA A 447 13.46 22.89 -2.33
N ARG A 448 13.27 21.60 -2.60
CA ARG A 448 12.29 21.05 -3.56
C ARG A 448 11.22 20.20 -2.88
N SER A 449 11.10 20.28 -1.55
CA SER A 449 10.16 19.48 -0.77
C SER A 449 8.83 20.18 -0.53
N THR A 450 7.83 19.39 -0.21
CA THR A 450 6.56 19.84 0.37
C THR A 450 6.47 19.31 1.79
N THR A 451 6.26 20.18 2.78
CA THR A 451 6.13 19.79 4.19
C THR A 451 4.74 20.12 4.70
N GLY A 452 4.06 19.09 5.23
CA GLY A 452 2.79 19.23 5.96
C GLY A 452 3.04 19.28 7.46
N TYR A 453 2.37 20.19 8.16
CA TYR A 453 2.37 20.27 9.63
C TYR A 453 0.96 20.11 10.17
N LEU A 454 0.79 19.16 11.06
CA LEU A 454 -0.42 18.99 11.85
C LEU A 454 -0.15 19.53 13.26
N LEU A 455 -0.86 20.56 13.66
CA LEU A 455 -0.61 21.27 14.91
C LEU A 455 -1.84 21.28 15.82
N PRO A 456 -1.67 21.20 17.14
CA PRO A 456 -2.74 21.52 18.08
C PRO A 456 -3.22 22.96 17.86
N GLN A 457 -4.53 23.16 17.90
CA GLN A 457 -5.07 24.51 17.90
C GLN A 457 -4.68 25.21 19.21
N GLN A 458 -3.98 26.33 19.13
CA GLN A 458 -3.70 27.14 20.30
C GLN A 458 -5.05 27.62 20.89
N GLN A 459 -5.32 27.28 22.13
CA GLN A 459 -6.43 27.91 22.84
C GLN A 459 -6.16 29.41 22.89
N ALA A 460 -7.05 30.19 22.32
CA ALA A 460 -7.01 31.65 22.49
C ALA A 460 -7.02 31.89 24.01
N GLY A 461 -5.91 32.36 24.55
CA GLY A 461 -5.81 32.71 25.96
C GLY A 461 -6.90 33.72 26.30
N ASN A 462 -7.76 33.36 27.28
CA ASN A 462 -8.70 34.25 27.90
C ASN A 462 -7.98 35.37 28.64
#